data_23d554e548901d4e6d445ee616cbcc6f
#
_entry.id   23d554e548901d4e6d445ee616cbcc6f
#
_cell.length_a   1.000
_cell.length_b   1.000
_cell.length_c   1.000
_cell.angle_alpha   90.00
_cell.angle_beta   90.00
_cell.angle_gamma   90.00
#
_symmetry.space_group_name_H-M   'P 1'
#
loop_
_entity.id
_entity.type
_entity.pdbx_description
1 polymer ?
#
loop_
_entity_poly.entity_id
_entity_poly.type
_entity_poly.pdbx_seq_one_letter_code
_entity_poly.pdbx_strand_id
1 'polypeptide(L)' 'MSFVMYTTPWCGYCHRLKSQLNHEGIEFSLVDIEQDPSAAEKVAEVNGGNQTVPTLLFSDGSTLTNPSVAQIKAKLADLA' A
#
# COMPACT_ATOMS: atom_id res chain seq x y z
N MET A 1 -7.84 0.26 12.39
CA MET A 1 -6.81 1.16 11.87
C MET A 1 -6.65 0.97 10.38
N SER A 2 -6.45 2.05 9.66
CA SER A 2 -6.31 2.01 8.22
C SER A 2 -4.88 2.37 7.81
N PHE A 3 -4.57 2.13 6.55
CA PHE A 3 -3.29 2.47 5.95
C PHE A 3 -3.54 3.04 4.55
N VAL A 4 -2.50 3.60 3.95
CA VAL A 4 -2.56 4.13 2.59
C VAL A 4 -1.91 3.11 1.65
N MET A 5 -2.60 2.76 0.58
CA MET A 5 -2.03 1.93 -0.49
C MET A 5 -1.75 2.82 -1.70
N TYR A 6 -0.48 2.92 -2.05
CA TYR A 6 -0.06 3.60 -3.29
C TYR A 6 -0.18 2.61 -4.44
N THR A 7 -0.82 3.03 -5.51
CA THR A 7 -1.21 2.15 -6.61
C THR A 7 -1.12 2.87 -7.96
N THR A 8 -1.28 2.12 -9.03
CA THR A 8 -1.47 2.64 -10.38
C THR A 8 -2.66 1.90 -11.02
N PRO A 9 -3.33 2.50 -12.03
CA PRO A 9 -4.48 1.85 -12.67
C PRO A 9 -4.15 0.55 -13.39
N TRP A 10 -2.90 0.39 -13.85
CA TRP A 10 -2.47 -0.77 -14.63
C TRP A 10 -1.84 -1.88 -13.78
N CYS A 11 -1.78 -1.72 -12.48
CA CYS A 11 -1.11 -2.67 -11.58
C CYS A 11 -2.01 -3.85 -11.25
N GLY A 12 -1.73 -5.02 -11.83
CA GLY A 12 -2.48 -6.25 -11.55
C GLY A 12 -2.37 -6.72 -10.11
N TYR A 13 -1.18 -6.61 -9.53
CA TYR A 13 -0.95 -6.96 -8.13
C TYR A 13 -1.75 -6.06 -7.17
N CYS A 14 -1.84 -4.77 -7.51
CA CYS A 14 -2.63 -3.82 -6.73
C CYS A 14 -4.11 -4.19 -6.75
N HIS A 15 -4.65 -4.52 -7.92
CA HIS A 15 -6.04 -4.92 -8.06
C HIS A 15 -6.35 -6.18 -7.27
N ARG A 16 -5.46 -7.17 -7.34
CA ARG A 16 -5.63 -8.42 -6.60
C ARG A 16 -5.61 -8.17 -5.10
N LEU A 17 -4.62 -7.41 -4.63
CA LEU A 17 -4.47 -7.11 -3.21
C LEU A 17 -5.68 -6.34 -2.69
N LYS A 18 -6.15 -5.36 -3.45
CA LYS A 18 -7.33 -4.56 -3.13
C LYS A 18 -8.56 -5.45 -2.96
N SER A 19 -8.75 -6.38 -3.88
CA SER A 19 -9.87 -7.32 -3.82
C SER A 19 -9.79 -8.21 -2.58
N GLN A 20 -8.61 -8.72 -2.27
CA GLN A 20 -8.40 -9.55 -1.09
C GLN A 20 -8.67 -8.78 0.20
N LEU A 21 -8.21 -7.52 0.28
CA LEU A 21 -8.43 -6.67 1.45
C LEU A 21 -9.92 -6.37 1.65
N ASN A 22 -10.63 -6.09 0.57
CA ASN A 22 -12.07 -5.88 0.63
C ASN A 22 -12.81 -7.12 1.11
N HIS A 23 -12.38 -8.29 0.64
CA HIS A 23 -12.97 -9.56 1.06
C HIS A 23 -12.77 -9.81 2.56
N GLU A 24 -11.62 -9.39 3.10
CA GLU A 24 -11.29 -9.53 4.52
C GLU A 24 -11.90 -8.42 5.40
N GLY A 25 -12.57 -7.45 4.79
CA GLY A 25 -13.16 -6.34 5.53
C GLY A 25 -12.14 -5.34 6.09
N ILE A 26 -10.95 -5.28 5.51
CA ILE A 26 -9.88 -4.37 5.94
C ILE A 26 -10.05 -3.03 5.24
N GLU A 27 -10.10 -1.95 6.01
CA GLU A 27 -10.22 -0.59 5.48
C GLU A 27 -8.86 0.00 5.13
N PHE A 28 -8.82 0.73 4.03
CA PHE A 28 -7.60 1.41 3.59
C PHE A 28 -7.96 2.54 2.62
N SER A 29 -7.01 3.48 2.45
CA SER A 29 -7.12 4.55 1.47
C SER A 29 -6.26 4.24 0.26
N LEU A 30 -6.70 4.69 -0.92
CA LEU A 30 -5.96 4.49 -2.17
C LEU A 30 -5.42 5.82 -2.67
N VAL A 31 -4.17 5.82 -3.13
CA VAL A 31 -3.56 6.96 -3.79
C VAL A 31 -2.95 6.48 -5.10
N ASP A 32 -3.42 7.07 -6.22
CA ASP A 32 -2.88 6.81 -7.55
C ASP A 32 -1.66 7.69 -7.75
N ILE A 33 -0.47 7.08 -7.78
CA ILE A 33 0.78 7.84 -7.87
C ILE A 33 0.97 8.52 -9.23
N GLU A 34 0.22 8.09 -10.24
CA GLU A 34 0.27 8.75 -11.56
C GLU A 34 -0.44 10.10 -11.54
N GLN A 35 -1.37 10.30 -10.60
CA GLN A 35 -2.13 11.53 -10.45
C GLN A 35 -1.60 12.41 -9.32
N ASP A 36 -0.65 11.92 -8.54
CA ASP A 36 -0.09 12.64 -7.40
C ASP A 36 1.43 12.54 -7.41
N PRO A 37 2.13 13.53 -7.97
CA PRO A 37 3.59 13.51 -8.06
C PRO A 37 4.29 13.41 -6.69
N SER A 38 3.73 14.01 -5.65
CA SER A 38 4.34 13.93 -4.31
C SER A 38 4.23 12.51 -3.75
N ALA A 39 3.15 11.80 -4.04
CA ALA A 39 2.99 10.40 -3.67
C ALA A 39 3.99 9.52 -4.43
N ALA A 40 4.20 9.79 -5.72
CA ALA A 40 5.19 9.08 -6.52
C ALA A 40 6.60 9.26 -5.96
N GLU A 41 6.94 10.47 -5.52
CA GLU A 41 8.23 10.73 -4.87
C GLU A 41 8.37 9.95 -3.56
N LYS A 42 7.32 9.89 -2.77
CA LYS A 42 7.30 9.14 -1.51
C LYS A 42 7.55 7.65 -1.75
N VAL A 43 6.88 7.08 -2.73
CA VAL A 43 7.05 5.67 -3.11
C VAL A 43 8.49 5.41 -3.57
N ALA A 44 9.04 6.28 -4.41
CA ALA A 44 10.41 6.16 -4.86
C ALA A 44 11.40 6.25 -3.70
N GLU A 45 11.17 7.17 -2.76
CA GLU A 45 12.03 7.36 -1.60
C GLU A 45 12.11 6.09 -0.75
N VAL A 46 10.98 5.44 -0.48
CA VAL A 46 10.97 4.24 0.36
C VAL A 46 11.44 2.98 -0.38
N ASN A 47 11.52 3.01 -1.70
CA ASN A 47 11.93 1.87 -2.53
C ASN A 47 13.25 2.08 -3.25
N GLY A 48 14.11 2.97 -2.72
CA GLY A 48 15.45 3.17 -3.27
C GLY A 48 15.49 3.81 -4.66
N GLY A 49 14.50 4.65 -4.98
CA GLY A 49 14.40 5.35 -6.26
C GLY A 49 13.41 4.73 -7.24
N ASN A 50 12.78 3.62 -6.88
CA ASN A 50 11.82 2.94 -7.75
C ASN A 50 10.37 3.24 -7.33
N GLN A 51 9.51 3.50 -8.31
CA GLN A 51 8.08 3.72 -8.07
C GLN A 51 7.34 2.39 -8.05
N THR A 52 7.74 1.49 -7.15
CA THR A 52 7.17 0.15 -7.02
C THR A 52 5.79 0.20 -6.37
N VAL A 53 4.81 -0.43 -6.99
CA VAL A 53 3.45 -0.55 -6.44
C VAL A 53 3.04 -2.03 -6.41
N PRO A 54 2.21 -2.46 -5.45
CA PRO A 54 1.65 -1.67 -4.34
C PRO A 54 2.69 -1.41 -3.24
N THR A 55 2.68 -0.20 -2.72
CA THR A 55 3.44 0.18 -1.51
C THR A 55 2.43 0.68 -0.49
N LEU A 56 2.53 0.19 0.75
CA LEU A 56 1.62 0.56 1.83
C LEU A 56 2.34 1.38 2.88
N LEU A 57 1.67 2.44 3.34
CA LEU A 57 2.17 3.30 4.42
C LEU A 57 1.23 3.18 5.61
N PHE A 58 1.78 2.80 6.75
CA PHE A 58 1.03 2.59 7.98
C PHE A 58 1.13 3.80 8.90
N SER A 59 0.26 3.82 9.93
CA SER A 59 0.14 4.96 10.84
C SER A 59 1.40 5.24 11.67
N ASP A 60 2.27 4.24 11.85
CA ASP A 60 3.54 4.40 12.56
C ASP A 60 4.67 4.90 11.66
N GLY A 61 4.39 5.17 10.39
CA GLY A 61 5.38 5.60 9.41
C GLY A 61 6.10 4.47 8.69
N SER A 62 5.86 3.22 9.07
CA SER A 62 6.47 2.07 8.40
C SER A 62 5.78 1.76 7.08
N THR A 63 6.50 1.07 6.19
CA THR A 63 6.00 0.72 4.86
C THR A 63 6.20 -0.76 4.57
N LEU A 64 5.34 -1.29 3.70
CA LEU A 64 5.50 -2.63 3.12
C LEU A 64 5.38 -2.50 1.60
N THR A 65 6.25 -3.17 0.87
CA THR A 65 6.25 -3.16 -0.60
C THR A 65 5.80 -4.52 -1.10
N ASN A 66 4.74 -4.53 -1.90
CA ASN A 66 4.14 -5.73 -2.48
C ASN A 66 3.91 -6.83 -1.43
N PRO A 67 3.22 -6.51 -0.30
CA PRO A 67 3.02 -7.47 0.76
C PRO A 67 1.89 -8.46 0.45
N SER A 68 1.90 -9.60 1.14
CA SER A 68 0.75 -10.50 1.17
C SER A 68 -0.28 -9.99 2.18
N VAL A 69 -1.51 -10.51 2.09
CA VAL A 69 -2.56 -10.18 3.08
C VAL A 69 -2.11 -10.63 4.48
N ALA A 70 -1.44 -11.77 4.59
CA ALA A 70 -0.94 -12.26 5.88
C ALA A 70 0.05 -11.27 6.51
N GLN A 71 0.95 -10.69 5.71
CA GLN A 71 1.89 -9.67 6.19
C GLN A 71 1.17 -8.41 6.65
N ILE A 72 0.13 -8.00 5.92
CA ILE A 72 -0.66 -6.83 6.28
C ILE A 72 -1.40 -7.06 7.60
N LYS A 73 -2.01 -8.23 7.76
CA LYS A 73 -2.71 -8.58 9.00
C LYS A 73 -1.77 -8.59 10.20
N ALA A 74 -0.57 -9.14 10.03
CA ALA A 74 0.43 -9.16 11.08
C ALA A 74 0.84 -7.74 11.47
N LYS A 75 1.03 -6.86 10.48
CA LYS A 75 1.40 -5.46 10.72
C LYS A 75 0.29 -4.71 11.46
N LEU A 76 -0.96 -4.90 11.04
CA LEU A 76 -2.10 -4.26 11.70
C LEU A 76 -2.26 -4.73 13.15
N ALA A 77 -1.98 -6.02 13.42
CA ALA A 77 -2.01 -6.54 14.77
C ALA A 77 -0.93 -5.89 15.65
N ASP A 78 0.26 -5.64 15.09
CA ASP A 78 1.34 -4.95 15.80
C ASP A 78 0.98 -3.50 16.14
N LEU A 79 0.15 -2.86 15.31
CA LEU A 79 -0.24 -1.47 15.50
C LEU A 79 -1.47 -1.31 16.41
N ALA A 80 -2.16 -2.40 16.70
CA ALA A 80 -3.38 -2.36 17.51
C ALA A 80 -3.09 -2.19 19.00
#